data_138fbc342bcb19a07d5e3df61e099043
#
_entry.id   138fbc342bcb19a07d5e3df61e099043
#
_cell.length_a   1.000
_cell.length_b   1.000
_cell.length_c   1.000
_cell.angle_alpha   90.00
_cell.angle_beta   90.00
_cell.angle_gamma   90.00
#
_symmetry.space_group_name_H-M   'P 1'
#
loop_
_entity.id
_entity.type
_entity.pdbx_description
1 polymer ?
#
loop_
_entity_poly.entity_id
_entity_poly.type
_entity_poly.pdbx_seq_one_letter_code
_entity_poly.pdbx_strand_id
1 'polypeptide(L)'
;MTVLVIEDGDEYLENLSRFVLGPRYLQAHCGTEAVEILMNDKVDLIYLDMRFDRIPQSQLLGDHEAVTREHNGDPVRAWKFLANNQGLYILAALKKAGFAHYPVVVAYDFSKEPRRFANLKNSYPNLDWVSDAVSFKEVESLFEALISRA
;
A
#
# COMPACT_ATOMS: atom_id res chain seq x y z
N MET A 1 -7.92 -17.46 2.72
CA MET A 1 -7.60 -16.01 2.68
C MET A 1 -6.52 -15.77 1.64
N THR A 2 -6.71 -14.76 0.79
CA THR A 2 -5.71 -14.33 -0.20
C THR A 2 -5.32 -12.90 0.10
N VAL A 3 -4.02 -12.66 0.27
CA VAL A 3 -3.42 -11.35 0.56
C VAL A 3 -2.64 -10.89 -0.66
N LEU A 4 -2.93 -9.69 -1.15
CA LEU A 4 -2.14 -9.05 -2.20
C LEU A 4 -1.09 -8.16 -1.53
N VAL A 5 0.18 -8.47 -1.76
CA VAL A 5 1.32 -7.67 -1.30
C VAL A 5 1.75 -6.74 -2.42
N ILE A 6 1.71 -5.44 -2.17
CA ILE A 6 2.11 -4.41 -3.13
C ILE A 6 3.38 -3.74 -2.60
N GLU A 7 4.50 -4.05 -3.19
CA GLU A 7 5.82 -3.52 -2.82
C GLU A 7 6.76 -3.52 -4.04
N ASP A 8 7.78 -2.72 -3.99
CA ASP A 8 8.77 -2.63 -5.08
C ASP A 8 9.87 -3.70 -5.03
N GLY A 9 9.88 -4.51 -3.99
CA GLY A 9 10.80 -5.64 -3.79
C GLY A 9 10.03 -6.88 -3.36
N ASP A 10 10.72 -7.78 -2.64
CA ASP A 10 10.18 -9.07 -2.24
C ASP A 10 10.23 -9.30 -0.72
N GLU A 11 10.74 -8.35 0.05
CA GLU A 11 11.01 -8.52 1.48
C GLU A 11 9.75 -8.79 2.30
N TYR A 12 8.67 -8.03 2.04
CA TYR A 12 7.40 -8.26 2.75
C TYR A 12 6.78 -9.59 2.36
N LEU A 13 6.78 -9.92 1.07
CA LEU A 13 6.26 -11.20 0.60
C LEU A 13 7.00 -12.37 1.23
N GLU A 14 8.33 -12.33 1.23
CA GLU A 14 9.17 -13.38 1.82
C GLU A 14 8.90 -13.54 3.31
N ASN A 15 8.88 -12.43 4.06
CA ASN A 15 8.66 -12.46 5.49
C ASN A 15 7.23 -12.90 5.86
N LEU A 16 6.22 -12.39 5.18
CA LEU A 16 4.84 -12.78 5.42
C LEU A 16 4.61 -14.25 5.09
N SER A 17 5.13 -14.72 3.97
CA SER A 17 5.01 -16.14 3.57
C SER A 17 5.67 -17.07 4.59
N ARG A 18 6.73 -16.62 5.24
CA ARG A 18 7.50 -17.40 6.20
C ARG A 18 6.88 -17.41 7.60
N PHE A 19 6.33 -16.28 8.06
CA PHE A 19 5.95 -16.08 9.46
C PHE A 19 4.44 -15.92 9.67
N VAL A 20 3.69 -15.55 8.65
CA VAL A 20 2.21 -15.50 8.70
C VAL A 20 1.68 -16.57 7.77
N LEU A 21 1.52 -17.75 8.30
CA LEU A 21 1.08 -18.94 7.55
C LEU A 21 -0.45 -18.95 7.44
N GLY A 22 -0.95 -19.61 6.40
CA GLY A 22 -2.38 -19.74 6.14
C GLY A 22 -2.86 -18.96 4.94
N PRO A 23 -2.56 -17.66 4.79
CA PRO A 23 -2.94 -16.95 3.56
C PRO A 23 -2.20 -17.46 2.33
N ARG A 24 -2.88 -17.38 1.19
CA ARG A 24 -2.24 -17.40 -0.13
C ARG A 24 -1.79 -15.96 -0.43
N TYR A 25 -0.56 -15.79 -0.90
CA TYR A 25 -0.03 -14.48 -1.21
C TYR A 25 0.10 -14.28 -2.72
N LEU A 26 -0.36 -13.12 -3.19
CA LEU A 26 -0.10 -12.60 -4.53
C LEU A 26 0.76 -11.36 -4.40
N GLN A 27 1.51 -11.00 -5.45
CA GLN A 27 2.39 -9.85 -5.42
C GLN A 27 2.19 -8.95 -6.64
N ALA A 28 2.22 -7.64 -6.38
CA ALA A 28 2.32 -6.60 -7.39
C ALA A 28 3.50 -5.69 -7.04
N HIS A 29 4.29 -5.29 -8.04
CA HIS A 29 5.44 -4.42 -7.86
C HIS A 29 5.14 -2.95 -8.15
N CYS A 30 3.96 -2.65 -8.67
CA CYS A 30 3.50 -1.29 -8.92
C CYS A 30 1.98 -1.21 -8.86
N GLY A 31 1.44 0.01 -8.85
CA GLY A 31 0.00 0.22 -8.74
C GLY A 31 -0.79 -0.34 -9.93
N THR A 32 -0.25 -0.25 -11.13
CA THR A 32 -0.91 -0.79 -12.34
C THR A 32 -1.07 -2.30 -12.25
N GLU A 33 -0.03 -3.02 -11.84
CA GLU A 33 -0.12 -4.48 -11.61
C GLU A 33 -1.14 -4.81 -10.52
N ALA A 34 -1.20 -4.02 -9.46
CA ALA A 34 -2.15 -4.23 -8.37
C ALA A 34 -3.60 -4.14 -8.86
N VAL A 35 -3.92 -3.14 -9.67
CA VAL A 35 -5.25 -2.99 -10.27
C VAL A 35 -5.59 -4.19 -11.16
N GLU A 36 -4.66 -4.63 -11.99
CA GLU A 36 -4.85 -5.79 -12.87
C GLU A 36 -5.15 -7.06 -12.07
N ILE A 37 -4.39 -7.29 -10.99
CA ILE A 37 -4.62 -8.45 -10.12
C ILE A 37 -6.01 -8.39 -9.48
N LEU A 38 -6.40 -7.23 -8.95
CA LEU A 38 -7.71 -7.06 -8.32
C LEU A 38 -8.87 -7.21 -9.31
N MET A 39 -8.66 -6.95 -10.59
CA MET A 39 -9.66 -7.16 -11.63
C MET A 39 -9.83 -8.65 -12.00
N ASN A 40 -8.80 -9.46 -11.83
CA ASN A 40 -8.75 -10.83 -12.32
C ASN A 40 -8.76 -11.90 -11.22
N ASP A 41 -8.37 -11.56 -10.01
CA ASP A 41 -8.22 -12.49 -8.89
C ASP A 41 -9.08 -12.08 -7.70
N LYS A 42 -9.52 -13.07 -6.94
CA LYS A 42 -10.19 -12.83 -5.68
C LYS A 42 -9.14 -12.55 -4.60
N VAL A 43 -9.21 -11.36 -4.02
CA VAL A 43 -8.32 -10.91 -2.94
C VAL A 43 -9.17 -10.55 -1.72
N ASP A 44 -8.70 -10.90 -0.54
CA ASP A 44 -9.40 -10.63 0.72
C ASP A 44 -8.80 -9.42 1.47
N LEU A 45 -7.50 -9.18 1.31
CA LEU A 45 -6.77 -8.12 2.02
C LEU A 45 -5.58 -7.66 1.18
N ILE A 46 -5.26 -6.37 1.29
CA ILE A 46 -4.10 -5.75 0.63
C ILE A 46 -3.09 -5.36 1.70
N TYR A 47 -1.83 -5.75 1.49
CA TYR A 47 -0.68 -5.31 2.29
C TYR A 47 0.16 -4.40 1.41
N LEU A 48 0.25 -3.11 1.76
CA LEU A 48 0.75 -2.06 0.90
C LEU A 48 1.96 -1.35 1.50
N ASP A 49 3.09 -1.36 0.78
CA ASP A 49 4.25 -0.55 1.11
C ASP A 49 4.00 0.93 0.77
N MET A 50 4.67 1.84 1.47
CA MET A 50 4.56 3.28 1.23
C MET A 50 5.55 3.76 0.19
N ARG A 51 6.81 3.34 0.29
CA ARG A 51 7.92 3.84 -0.52
C ARG A 51 8.26 2.88 -1.66
N PHE A 52 8.32 3.43 -2.87
CA PHE A 52 8.66 2.67 -4.08
C PHE A 52 9.82 3.37 -4.79
N ASP A 53 11.05 2.99 -4.45
CA ASP A 53 12.28 3.58 -4.98
C ASP A 53 13.09 2.61 -5.85
N ARG A 54 12.57 1.41 -6.11
CA ARG A 54 13.24 0.36 -6.90
C ARG A 54 12.56 0.05 -8.23
N ILE A 55 11.47 0.75 -8.55
CA ILE A 55 10.80 0.61 -9.86
C ILE A 55 11.14 1.80 -10.76
N PRO A 56 11.02 1.65 -12.09
CA PRO A 56 11.22 2.78 -13.01
C PRO A 56 10.26 3.93 -12.72
N GLN A 57 10.72 5.16 -12.92
CA GLN A 57 9.87 6.35 -12.74
C GLN A 57 8.59 6.28 -13.56
N SER A 58 8.63 5.68 -14.74
CA SER A 58 7.47 5.50 -15.61
C SER A 58 6.36 4.63 -14.99
N GLN A 59 6.67 3.83 -13.97
CA GLN A 59 5.71 3.00 -13.25
C GLN A 59 5.17 3.65 -11.98
N LEU A 60 5.71 4.80 -11.57
CA LEU A 60 5.20 5.56 -10.44
C LEU A 60 3.88 6.23 -10.82
N LEU A 61 2.88 6.10 -9.95
CA LEU A 61 1.61 6.78 -10.10
C LEU A 61 1.69 8.20 -9.54
N GLY A 62 0.80 9.07 -10.00
CA GLY A 62 0.73 10.46 -9.60
C GLY A 62 1.07 11.41 -10.75
N ASP A 63 0.66 12.67 -10.60
CA ASP A 63 0.89 13.72 -11.60
C ASP A 63 2.23 14.40 -11.33
N HIS A 64 3.28 13.97 -12.03
CA HIS A 64 4.62 14.51 -11.85
C HIS A 64 4.69 16.02 -12.15
N GLU A 65 3.96 16.50 -13.16
CA GLU A 65 3.96 17.93 -13.48
C GLU A 65 3.35 18.76 -12.35
N ALA A 66 2.22 18.31 -11.80
CA ALA A 66 1.57 18.98 -10.67
C ALA A 66 2.47 19.01 -9.44
N VAL A 67 3.09 17.87 -9.11
CA VAL A 67 4.01 17.77 -7.96
C VAL A 67 5.27 18.61 -8.19
N THR A 68 5.77 18.68 -9.42
CA THR A 68 6.90 19.56 -9.77
C THR A 68 6.56 21.02 -9.48
N ARG A 69 5.36 21.48 -9.84
CA ARG A 69 4.91 22.85 -9.53
C ARG A 69 4.84 23.10 -8.02
N GLU A 70 4.37 22.12 -7.25
CA GLU A 70 4.32 22.20 -5.78
C GLU A 70 5.69 22.24 -5.13
N HIS A 71 6.74 21.79 -5.83
CA HIS A 71 8.14 21.79 -5.38
C HIS A 71 8.96 22.85 -6.10
N ASN A 72 8.38 24.02 -6.36
CA ASN A 72 9.05 25.18 -6.98
C ASN A 72 9.71 24.86 -8.34
N GLY A 73 9.10 23.97 -9.11
CA GLY A 73 9.61 23.59 -10.44
C GLY A 73 10.77 22.62 -10.42
N ASP A 74 11.05 21.95 -9.29
CA ASP A 74 12.12 20.96 -9.18
C ASP A 74 11.61 19.54 -9.55
N PRO A 75 11.94 19.03 -10.75
CA PRO A 75 11.44 17.73 -11.19
C PRO A 75 12.07 16.55 -10.43
N VAL A 76 13.29 16.70 -9.93
CA VAL A 76 13.97 15.65 -9.15
C VAL A 76 13.30 15.47 -7.80
N ARG A 77 12.98 16.57 -7.12
CA ARG A 77 12.22 16.55 -5.86
C ARG A 77 10.83 15.94 -6.05
N ALA A 78 10.19 16.27 -7.15
CA ALA A 78 8.87 15.73 -7.48
C ALA A 78 8.91 14.21 -7.62
N TRP A 79 9.91 13.66 -8.31
CA TRP A 79 10.06 12.20 -8.42
C TRP A 79 10.30 11.55 -7.07
N LYS A 80 11.13 12.14 -6.21
CA LYS A 80 11.36 11.64 -4.86
C LYS A 80 10.10 11.66 -4.01
N PHE A 81 9.30 12.71 -4.13
CA PHE A 81 8.02 12.81 -3.43
C PHE A 81 7.06 11.71 -3.87
N LEU A 82 6.91 11.48 -5.17
CA LEU A 82 6.07 10.42 -5.71
C LEU A 82 6.53 9.04 -5.23
N ALA A 83 7.84 8.78 -5.26
CA ALA A 83 8.40 7.52 -4.79
C ALA A 83 8.20 7.31 -3.29
N ASN A 84 8.44 8.34 -2.48
CA ASN A 84 8.34 8.24 -1.02
C ASN A 84 6.90 8.13 -0.51
N ASN A 85 5.93 8.57 -1.30
CA ASN A 85 4.50 8.55 -0.95
C ASN A 85 3.69 7.66 -1.90
N GLN A 86 4.34 6.79 -2.63
CA GLN A 86 3.71 6.00 -3.68
C GLN A 86 2.52 5.18 -3.18
N GLY A 87 2.59 4.65 -1.96
CA GLY A 87 1.47 3.94 -1.36
C GLY A 87 0.17 4.74 -1.34
N LEU A 88 0.26 6.06 -1.10
CA LEU A 88 -0.92 6.93 -1.10
C LEU A 88 -1.49 7.12 -2.51
N TYR A 89 -0.64 7.22 -3.51
CA TYR A 89 -1.08 7.30 -4.93
C TYR A 89 -1.69 5.99 -5.39
N ILE A 90 -1.16 4.86 -4.90
CA ILE A 90 -1.75 3.55 -5.19
C ILE A 90 -3.14 3.45 -4.55
N LEU A 91 -3.31 3.86 -3.29
CA LEU A 91 -4.63 3.90 -2.65
C LEU A 91 -5.63 4.73 -3.47
N ALA A 92 -5.21 5.89 -3.96
CA ALA A 92 -6.06 6.74 -4.80
C ALA A 92 -6.45 6.04 -6.11
N ALA A 93 -5.52 5.34 -6.74
CA ALA A 93 -5.78 4.57 -7.96
C ALA A 93 -6.75 3.41 -7.70
N LEU A 94 -6.59 2.71 -6.57
CA LEU A 94 -7.50 1.63 -6.17
C LEU A 94 -8.92 2.17 -5.96
N LYS A 95 -9.06 3.31 -5.30
CA LYS A 95 -10.35 3.96 -5.11
C LYS A 95 -11.00 4.34 -6.43
N LYS A 96 -10.23 4.94 -7.34
CA LYS A 96 -10.69 5.32 -8.68
C LYS A 96 -11.16 4.11 -9.49
N ALA A 97 -10.51 2.96 -9.30
CA ALA A 97 -10.86 1.72 -9.97
C ALA A 97 -12.04 0.97 -9.32
N GLY A 98 -12.60 1.49 -8.22
CA GLY A 98 -13.74 0.89 -7.54
C GLY A 98 -13.37 -0.09 -6.41
N PHE A 99 -12.12 -0.08 -5.95
CA PHE A 99 -11.60 -1.02 -4.96
C PHE A 99 -11.38 -0.42 -3.56
N ALA A 100 -12.00 0.72 -3.25
CA ALA A 100 -11.85 1.39 -1.95
C ALA A 100 -12.37 0.57 -0.76
N HIS A 101 -13.20 -0.43 -1.02
CA HIS A 101 -13.81 -1.28 0.01
C HIS A 101 -12.87 -2.35 0.58
N TYR A 102 -11.76 -2.63 -0.09
CA TYR A 102 -10.82 -3.66 0.39
C TYR A 102 -10.19 -3.26 1.72
N PRO A 103 -10.03 -4.21 2.66
CA PRO A 103 -9.16 -3.99 3.81
C PRO A 103 -7.72 -3.79 3.35
N VAL A 104 -7.08 -2.73 3.83
CA VAL A 104 -5.68 -2.40 3.48
C VAL A 104 -4.88 -2.19 4.75
N VAL A 105 -3.74 -2.88 4.84
CA VAL A 105 -2.73 -2.64 5.86
C VAL A 105 -1.55 -1.93 5.18
N VAL A 106 -1.29 -0.70 5.58
CA VAL A 106 -0.14 0.06 5.08
C VAL A 106 1.07 -0.21 5.96
N ALA A 107 2.15 -0.66 5.35
CA ALA A 107 3.43 -0.88 6.03
C ALA A 107 4.18 0.45 6.13
N TYR A 108 3.78 1.27 7.10
CA TYR A 108 4.34 2.59 7.37
C TYR A 108 4.01 3.00 8.80
N ASP A 109 4.97 3.58 9.49
CA ASP A 109 4.78 4.05 10.87
C ASP A 109 4.11 5.42 10.91
N PHE A 110 2.81 5.44 11.21
CA PHE A 110 2.03 6.66 11.39
C PHE A 110 2.02 7.17 12.84
N SER A 111 2.77 6.55 13.75
CA SER A 111 2.71 6.92 15.18
C SER A 111 3.01 8.40 15.43
N LYS A 112 3.83 9.03 14.60
CA LYS A 112 4.15 10.47 14.67
C LYS A 112 3.28 11.34 13.77
N GLU A 113 2.36 10.74 13.03
CA GLU A 113 1.50 11.41 12.06
C GLU A 113 0.02 10.98 12.25
N PRO A 114 -0.53 11.06 13.48
CA PRO A 114 -1.88 10.54 13.74
C PRO A 114 -2.98 11.27 12.97
N ARG A 115 -2.81 12.57 12.70
CA ARG A 115 -3.77 13.34 11.90
C ARG A 115 -3.77 12.91 10.43
N ARG A 116 -2.58 12.63 9.90
CA ARG A 116 -2.45 12.15 8.53
C ARG A 116 -3.17 10.82 8.34
N PHE A 117 -2.98 9.90 9.28
CA PHE A 117 -3.68 8.62 9.26
C PHE A 117 -5.20 8.79 9.41
N ALA A 118 -5.66 9.62 10.35
CA ALA A 118 -7.08 9.88 10.54
C ALA A 118 -7.73 10.45 9.27
N ASN A 119 -7.06 11.35 8.56
CA ASN A 119 -7.55 11.88 7.29
C ASN A 119 -7.63 10.81 6.21
N LEU A 120 -6.64 9.93 6.12
CA LEU A 120 -6.66 8.80 5.19
C LEU A 120 -7.82 7.86 5.50
N LYS A 121 -8.06 7.58 6.76
CA LYS A 121 -9.14 6.68 7.20
C LYS A 121 -10.54 7.21 6.84
N ASN A 122 -10.72 8.51 6.75
CA ASN A 122 -11.97 9.10 6.26
C ASN A 122 -12.27 8.72 4.81
N SER A 123 -11.25 8.61 3.98
CA SER A 123 -11.37 8.22 2.57
C SER A 123 -11.30 6.71 2.37
N TYR A 124 -10.67 5.99 3.30
CA TYR A 124 -10.45 4.54 3.23
C TYR A 124 -10.82 3.92 4.59
N PRO A 125 -12.12 3.65 4.84
CA PRO A 125 -12.58 3.23 6.17
C PRO A 125 -11.97 1.93 6.69
N ASN A 126 -11.56 1.05 5.79
CA ASN A 126 -10.97 -0.25 6.12
C ASN A 126 -9.43 -0.23 6.12
N LEU A 127 -8.85 0.96 6.26
CA LEU A 127 -7.40 1.15 6.32
C LEU A 127 -6.89 0.94 7.74
N ASP A 128 -5.75 0.24 7.84
CA ASP A 128 -4.96 0.14 9.06
C ASP A 128 -3.47 0.26 8.70
N TRP A 129 -2.58 0.26 9.69
CA TRP A 129 -1.16 0.35 9.44
C TRP A 129 -0.35 -0.50 10.42
N VAL A 130 0.84 -0.89 10.02
CA VAL A 130 1.82 -1.56 10.86
C VAL A 130 3.19 -0.95 10.63
N SER A 131 4.01 -0.90 11.69
CA SER A 131 5.41 -0.55 11.59
C SER A 131 6.27 -1.82 11.54
N ASP A 132 7.54 -1.68 11.20
CA ASP A 132 8.50 -2.80 11.22
C ASP A 132 8.77 -3.34 12.62
N ALA A 133 8.41 -2.58 13.66
CA ALA A 133 8.56 -2.99 15.05
C ALA A 133 7.47 -3.97 15.52
N VAL A 134 6.40 -4.12 14.77
CA VAL A 134 5.27 -5.00 15.11
C VAL A 134 5.64 -6.45 14.81
N SER A 135 5.31 -7.37 15.73
CA SER A 135 5.58 -8.80 15.55
C SER A 135 4.68 -9.40 14.46
N PHE A 136 5.13 -10.49 13.83
CA PHE A 136 4.31 -11.20 12.83
C PHE A 136 3.03 -11.79 13.44
N LYS A 137 3.04 -12.11 14.72
CA LYS A 137 1.84 -12.56 15.44
C LYS A 137 0.80 -11.46 15.53
N GLU A 138 1.23 -10.22 15.75
CA GLU A 138 0.34 -9.05 15.73
C GLU A 138 -0.19 -8.76 14.33
N VAL A 139 0.64 -8.92 13.30
CA VAL A 139 0.21 -8.80 11.88
C VAL A 139 -0.85 -9.84 11.56
N GLU A 140 -0.65 -11.09 11.96
CA GLU A 140 -1.62 -12.16 11.76
C GLU A 140 -2.97 -11.84 12.44
N SER A 141 -2.92 -11.36 13.67
CA SER A 141 -4.12 -10.96 14.42
C SER A 141 -4.85 -9.80 13.74
N LEU A 142 -4.10 -8.84 13.20
CA LEU A 142 -4.67 -7.72 12.47
C LEU A 142 -5.36 -8.18 11.17
N PHE A 143 -4.75 -9.09 10.42
CA PHE A 143 -5.34 -9.67 9.21
C PHE A 143 -6.68 -10.34 9.53
N GLU A 144 -6.72 -11.17 10.56
CA GLU A 144 -7.93 -11.84 11.01
C GLU A 144 -9.02 -10.84 11.41
N ALA A 145 -8.66 -9.80 12.15
CA ALA A 145 -9.59 -8.78 12.58
C ALA A 145 -10.19 -7.99 11.43
N LEU A 146 -9.38 -7.60 10.44
CA LEU A 146 -9.83 -6.84 9.29
C LEU A 146 -10.75 -7.66 8.37
N ILE A 147 -10.45 -8.93 8.18
CA ILE A 147 -11.27 -9.82 7.35
C ILE A 147 -12.61 -10.10 8.02
N SER A 148 -12.63 -10.23 9.35
CA SER A 148 -13.88 -10.45 10.11
C SER A 148 -14.83 -9.26 10.04
N ARG A 149 -14.32 -8.05 9.79
CA ARG A 149 -15.14 -6.82 9.64
C ARG A 149 -15.69 -6.63 8.24
N ALA A 150 -15.13 -7.29 7.27
CA ALA A 150 -15.46 -7.09 5.86
C ALA A 150 -16.79 -7.76 5.47
#